data_1bf0e0e70f283f68e188ccb2837e6447
#
_entry.id   1bf0e0e70f283f68e188ccb2837e6447
#
_cell.length_a   1.000
_cell.length_b   1.000
_cell.length_c   1.000
_cell.angle_alpha   90.00
_cell.angle_beta   90.00
_cell.angle_gamma   90.00
#
_symmetry.space_group_name_H-M   'P 1'
#
loop_
_entity.id
_entity.type
_entity.pdbx_description
1 polymer ?
#
loop_
_entity_poly.entity_id
_entity_poly.type
_entity_poly.pdbx_seq_one_letter_code
_entity_poly.pdbx_strand_id
1 'polypeptide(L)'
;YVGLALAGALLTFVGARAQQKATDDAKFRKLIDDYCAAWSTGNAEAPARFYAKENGLVFYDVAPFAYHSWKEYHDGVQKEFLEGASQIKLTAGKDLKVTRRGMIAWTTVPMHLMEKSKSGKTTEMDLRYTGIWEKRGAGWMLVHEHLSIAAPES
;
A
#
# COMPACT_ATOMS: atom_id res chain seq x y z
N TYR A 1 -25.96 22.18 -38.84
CA TYR A 1 -24.88 22.63 -37.91
C TYR A 1 -25.06 22.07 -36.49
N VAL A 2 -25.12 20.73 -36.33
CA VAL A 2 -25.23 20.09 -34.99
C VAL A 2 -24.01 19.18 -34.73
N GLY A 3 -23.11 18.97 -35.67
CA GLY A 3 -22.02 17.99 -35.57
C GLY A 3 -20.74 18.44 -34.82
N LEU A 4 -20.48 19.76 -34.68
CA LEU A 4 -19.22 20.23 -34.09
C LEU A 4 -19.23 20.32 -32.53
N ALA A 5 -20.38 20.43 -31.88
CA ALA A 5 -20.44 20.60 -30.45
C ALA A 5 -20.20 19.28 -29.67
N LEU A 6 -20.52 18.12 -30.27
CA LEU A 6 -20.32 16.80 -29.62
C LEU A 6 -18.85 16.35 -29.61
N ALA A 7 -18.06 16.69 -30.64
CA ALA A 7 -16.64 16.30 -30.70
C ALA A 7 -15.79 17.08 -29.69
N GLY A 8 -16.09 18.35 -29.44
CA GLY A 8 -15.38 19.15 -28.44
C GLY A 8 -15.60 18.69 -27.01
N ALA A 9 -16.81 18.25 -26.65
CA ALA A 9 -17.13 17.75 -25.32
C ALA A 9 -16.44 16.41 -25.01
N LEU A 10 -16.32 15.52 -25.99
CA LEU A 10 -15.60 14.22 -25.80
C LEU A 10 -14.10 14.42 -25.56
N LEU A 11 -13.46 15.32 -26.31
CA LEU A 11 -12.02 15.59 -26.16
C LEU A 11 -11.67 16.21 -24.78
N THR A 12 -12.54 17.07 -24.25
CA THR A 12 -12.35 17.66 -22.91
C THR A 12 -12.52 16.63 -21.80
N PHE A 13 -13.46 15.68 -21.93
CA PHE A 13 -13.68 14.61 -20.95
C PHE A 13 -12.51 13.59 -20.92
N VAL A 14 -11.94 13.25 -22.07
CA VAL A 14 -10.80 12.34 -22.17
C VAL A 14 -9.56 12.99 -21.54
N GLY A 15 -9.31 14.26 -21.84
CA GLY A 15 -8.20 15.01 -21.26
C GLY A 15 -8.30 15.13 -19.73
N ALA A 16 -9.49 15.44 -19.20
CA ALA A 16 -9.73 15.54 -17.75
C ALA A 16 -9.51 14.21 -17.02
N ARG A 17 -9.92 13.09 -17.60
CA ARG A 17 -9.70 11.74 -17.03
C ARG A 17 -8.23 11.34 -17.03
N ALA A 18 -7.50 11.62 -18.11
CA ALA A 18 -6.06 11.37 -18.20
C ALA A 18 -5.28 12.19 -17.16
N GLN A 19 -5.62 13.48 -17.04
CA GLN A 19 -5.01 14.37 -16.03
C GLN A 19 -5.31 13.91 -14.60
N GLN A 20 -6.55 13.53 -14.30
CA GLN A 20 -6.92 12.99 -12.98
C GLN A 20 -6.15 11.71 -12.68
N LYS A 21 -6.01 10.80 -13.65
CA LYS A 21 -5.24 9.56 -13.48
C LYS A 21 -3.77 9.87 -13.18
N ALA A 22 -3.12 10.76 -13.93
CA ALA A 22 -1.72 11.13 -13.69
C ALA A 22 -1.52 11.74 -12.29
N THR A 23 -2.47 12.57 -11.84
CA THR A 23 -2.46 13.15 -10.49
C THR A 23 -2.63 12.09 -9.41
N ASP A 24 -3.54 11.13 -9.59
CA ASP A 24 -3.75 10.03 -8.66
C ASP A 24 -2.51 9.10 -8.62
N ASP A 25 -1.92 8.76 -9.78
CA ASP A 25 -0.72 7.93 -9.87
C ASP A 25 0.45 8.57 -9.09
N ALA A 26 0.72 9.87 -9.28
CA ALA A 26 1.78 10.58 -8.56
C ALA A 26 1.52 10.66 -7.05
N LYS A 27 0.25 10.92 -6.67
CA LYS A 27 -0.17 10.98 -5.26
C LYS A 27 -0.01 9.64 -4.55
N PHE A 28 -0.47 8.56 -5.18
CA PHE A 28 -0.35 7.22 -4.61
C PHE A 28 1.10 6.71 -4.63
N ARG A 29 1.92 7.11 -5.62
CA ARG A 29 3.36 6.81 -5.58
C ARG A 29 3.97 7.38 -4.31
N LYS A 30 3.77 8.67 -4.04
CA LYS A 30 4.27 9.29 -2.82
C LYS A 30 3.71 8.62 -1.55
N LEU A 31 2.41 8.30 -1.53
CA LEU A 31 1.76 7.64 -0.38
C LEU A 31 2.39 6.28 -0.09
N ILE A 32 2.65 5.46 -1.11
CA ILE A 32 3.29 4.15 -0.99
C ILE A 32 4.76 4.28 -0.57
N ASP A 33 5.50 5.25 -1.12
CA ASP A 33 6.89 5.48 -0.72
C ASP A 33 6.97 5.94 0.75
N ASP A 34 6.08 6.83 1.20
CA ASP A 34 5.97 7.26 2.61
C ASP A 34 5.56 6.09 3.53
N TYR A 35 4.67 5.20 3.07
CA TYR A 35 4.28 3.98 3.77
C TYR A 35 5.48 3.03 3.94
N CYS A 36 6.23 2.75 2.87
CA CYS A 36 7.44 1.92 2.93
C CYS A 36 8.50 2.52 3.86
N ALA A 37 8.70 3.84 3.81
CA ALA A 37 9.63 4.53 4.70
C ALA A 37 9.22 4.41 6.16
N ALA A 38 7.93 4.49 6.47
CA ALA A 38 7.41 4.35 7.83
C ALA A 38 7.65 2.93 8.38
N TRP A 39 7.37 1.88 7.63
CA TRP A 39 7.67 0.50 8.01
C TRP A 39 9.17 0.24 8.15
N SER A 40 9.99 0.90 7.34
CA SER A 40 11.45 0.78 7.40
C SER A 40 12.08 1.38 8.67
N THR A 41 11.30 2.07 9.50
CA THR A 41 11.78 2.56 10.82
C THR A 41 11.97 1.43 11.84
N GLY A 42 11.39 0.25 11.61
CA GLY A 42 11.39 -0.86 12.57
C GLY A 42 10.47 -0.64 13.78
N ASN A 43 9.51 0.30 13.68
CA ASN A 43 8.54 0.63 14.72
C ASN A 43 7.14 0.67 14.13
N ALA A 44 6.24 -0.19 14.61
CA ALA A 44 4.87 -0.32 14.11
C ALA A 44 4.01 0.95 14.34
N GLU A 45 4.39 1.85 15.24
CA GLU A 45 3.70 3.14 15.42
C GLU A 45 3.91 4.10 14.23
N ALA A 46 5.04 4.03 13.55
CA ALA A 46 5.32 4.95 12.44
C ALA A 46 4.34 4.80 11.26
N PRO A 47 3.97 3.58 10.80
CA PRO A 47 2.96 3.39 9.77
C PRO A 47 1.51 3.54 10.27
N ALA A 48 1.24 3.65 11.57
CA ALA A 48 -0.12 3.72 12.14
C ALA A 48 -0.99 4.83 11.55
N ARG A 49 -0.38 5.90 11.04
CA ARG A 49 -1.06 7.03 10.40
C ARG A 49 -1.72 6.69 9.06
N PHE A 50 -1.31 5.59 8.43
CA PHE A 50 -1.88 5.16 7.15
C PHE A 50 -3.11 4.28 7.33
N TYR A 51 -3.27 3.65 8.49
CA TYR A 51 -4.30 2.63 8.72
C TYR A 51 -5.56 3.21 9.35
N ALA A 52 -6.70 2.79 8.83
CA ALA A 52 -7.97 2.90 9.50
C ALA A 52 -8.00 1.97 10.73
N LYS A 53 -8.71 2.38 11.80
CA LYS A 53 -8.63 1.72 13.12
C LYS A 53 -9.98 1.22 13.63
N GLU A 54 -11.04 1.31 12.82
CA GLU A 54 -12.34 0.77 13.16
C GLU A 54 -12.34 -0.76 13.22
N ASN A 55 -13.31 -1.31 13.96
CA ASN A 55 -13.49 -2.75 14.06
C ASN A 55 -13.95 -3.38 12.73
N GLY A 56 -13.62 -4.65 12.55
CA GLY A 56 -14.06 -5.44 11.39
C GLY A 56 -13.16 -5.31 10.16
N LEU A 57 -12.05 -4.58 10.24
CA LEU A 57 -11.03 -4.58 9.19
C LEU A 57 -10.17 -5.83 9.29
N VAL A 58 -9.75 -6.34 8.14
CA VAL A 58 -8.87 -7.51 8.04
C VAL A 58 -7.63 -7.13 7.25
N PHE A 59 -6.47 -7.56 7.75
CA PHE A 59 -5.17 -7.40 7.08
C PHE A 59 -4.54 -8.77 6.91
N TYR A 60 -4.14 -9.11 5.68
CA TYR A 60 -3.39 -10.32 5.38
C TYR A 60 -1.92 -10.00 5.27
N ASP A 61 -1.11 -10.79 5.95
CA ASP A 61 0.34 -10.67 5.90
C ASP A 61 0.96 -12.04 5.58
N VAL A 62 2.27 -12.07 5.39
CA VAL A 62 3.02 -13.30 5.12
C VAL A 62 2.89 -14.29 6.28
N ALA A 63 2.90 -13.80 7.51
CA ALA A 63 2.63 -14.56 8.74
C ALA A 63 2.26 -13.60 9.88
N PRO A 64 1.25 -13.91 10.68
CA PRO A 64 0.28 -15.02 10.55
C PRO A 64 -0.67 -14.84 9.36
N PHE A 65 -1.56 -15.80 9.14
CA PHE A 65 -2.49 -15.81 8.01
C PHE A 65 -3.36 -14.56 7.92
N ALA A 66 -3.85 -14.01 9.03
CA ALA A 66 -4.69 -12.81 9.07
C ALA A 66 -4.62 -12.12 10.43
N TYR A 67 -4.82 -10.80 10.39
CA TYR A 67 -5.13 -9.95 11.54
C TYR A 67 -6.53 -9.35 11.38
N HIS A 68 -7.33 -9.30 12.45
CA HIS A 68 -8.74 -8.90 12.40
C HIS A 68 -8.99 -7.50 12.97
N SER A 69 -7.92 -6.75 13.24
CA SER A 69 -7.96 -5.34 13.64
C SER A 69 -6.59 -4.69 13.44
N TRP A 70 -6.56 -3.36 13.39
CA TRP A 70 -5.29 -2.62 13.41
C TRP A 70 -4.47 -2.96 14.68
N LYS A 71 -5.13 -3.09 15.84
CA LYS A 71 -4.41 -3.40 17.08
C LYS A 71 -3.70 -4.75 17.02
N GLU A 72 -4.38 -5.78 16.52
CA GLU A 72 -3.75 -7.09 16.34
C GLU A 72 -2.58 -7.03 15.35
N TYR A 73 -2.75 -6.31 14.24
CA TYR A 73 -1.71 -6.14 13.24
C TYR A 73 -0.49 -5.42 13.81
N HIS A 74 -0.71 -4.27 14.44
CA HIS A 74 0.34 -3.49 15.09
C HIS A 74 1.13 -4.32 16.12
N ASP A 75 0.44 -4.94 17.05
CA ASP A 75 1.06 -5.70 18.15
C ASP A 75 1.75 -6.96 17.63
N GLY A 76 1.13 -7.65 16.67
CA GLY A 76 1.67 -8.86 16.06
C GLY A 76 2.94 -8.58 15.26
N VAL A 77 2.91 -7.63 14.35
CA VAL A 77 4.10 -7.27 13.55
C VAL A 77 5.21 -6.73 14.44
N GLN A 78 4.88 -5.91 15.44
CA GLN A 78 5.88 -5.40 16.39
C GLN A 78 6.59 -6.55 17.09
N LYS A 79 5.84 -7.47 17.68
CA LYS A 79 6.37 -8.57 18.48
C LYS A 79 7.06 -9.67 17.63
N GLU A 80 6.38 -10.12 16.57
CA GLU A 80 6.81 -11.32 15.85
C GLU A 80 7.89 -11.03 14.79
N PHE A 81 7.98 -9.75 14.34
CA PHE A 81 8.87 -9.38 13.26
C PHE A 81 9.86 -8.25 13.63
N LEU A 82 9.37 -7.09 14.09
CA LEU A 82 10.23 -5.92 14.27
C LEU A 82 11.16 -6.02 15.48
N GLU A 83 10.73 -6.64 16.59
CA GLU A 83 11.57 -6.80 17.79
C GLU A 83 12.83 -7.63 17.56
N GLY A 84 12.79 -8.59 16.62
CA GLY A 84 13.94 -9.41 16.24
C GLY A 84 14.92 -8.72 15.31
N ALA A 85 14.50 -7.66 14.64
CA ALA A 85 15.28 -6.97 13.63
C ALA A 85 16.18 -5.89 14.22
N SER A 86 17.37 -5.73 13.62
CA SER A 86 18.27 -4.59 13.83
C SER A 86 18.14 -3.57 12.70
N GLN A 87 17.63 -3.99 11.54
CA GLN A 87 17.36 -3.13 10.39
C GLN A 87 16.22 -3.73 9.56
N ILE A 88 15.32 -2.86 9.11
CA ILE A 88 14.26 -3.18 8.15
C ILE A 88 14.37 -2.20 6.99
N LYS A 89 14.20 -2.68 5.78
CA LYS A 89 14.07 -1.85 4.58
C LYS A 89 12.99 -2.43 3.68
N LEU A 90 11.87 -1.72 3.59
CA LEU A 90 10.78 -2.01 2.65
C LEU A 90 10.86 -1.04 1.48
N THR A 91 10.79 -1.53 0.26
CA THR A 91 10.90 -0.72 -0.96
C THR A 91 9.83 -1.12 -1.95
N ALA A 92 9.07 -0.15 -2.47
CA ALA A 92 8.10 -0.40 -3.52
C ALA A 92 8.75 -0.38 -4.90
N GLY A 93 8.41 -1.37 -5.74
CA GLY A 93 8.84 -1.44 -7.13
C GLY A 93 8.25 -0.31 -7.98
N LYS A 94 8.74 -0.19 -9.23
CA LYS A 94 8.30 0.86 -10.17
C LYS A 94 6.89 0.60 -10.73
N ASP A 95 6.45 -0.66 -10.76
CA ASP A 95 5.21 -1.11 -11.40
C ASP A 95 3.94 -0.89 -10.53
N LEU A 96 3.90 0.22 -9.80
CA LEU A 96 2.70 0.61 -9.06
C LEU A 96 1.52 0.81 -10.02
N LYS A 97 0.43 0.10 -9.78
CA LYS A 97 -0.86 0.31 -10.46
C LYS A 97 -1.83 0.92 -9.47
N VAL A 98 -2.51 1.96 -9.90
CA VAL A 98 -3.52 2.66 -9.12
C VAL A 98 -4.85 2.63 -9.88
N THR A 99 -5.90 2.19 -9.22
CA THR A 99 -7.27 2.31 -9.72
C THR A 99 -8.12 3.00 -8.68
N ARG A 100 -8.79 4.08 -9.08
CA ARG A 100 -9.68 4.85 -8.21
C ARG A 100 -11.12 4.80 -8.70
N ARG A 101 -12.05 4.62 -7.77
CA ARG A 101 -13.51 4.69 -7.96
C ARG A 101 -14.11 5.56 -6.87
N GLY A 102 -14.32 6.84 -7.17
CA GLY A 102 -14.85 7.81 -6.20
C GLY A 102 -13.97 7.95 -4.96
N MET A 103 -14.46 7.50 -3.84
CA MET A 103 -13.82 7.57 -2.53
C MET A 103 -12.97 6.33 -2.20
N ILE A 104 -12.96 5.32 -3.07
CA ILE A 104 -12.16 4.11 -2.91
C ILE A 104 -11.08 4.06 -3.99
N ALA A 105 -9.90 3.64 -3.59
CA ALA A 105 -8.83 3.28 -4.51
C ALA A 105 -8.20 1.96 -4.09
N TRP A 106 -7.63 1.25 -5.06
CA TRP A 106 -6.75 0.13 -4.75
C TRP A 106 -5.44 0.28 -5.50
N THR A 107 -4.40 -0.19 -4.84
CA THR A 107 -3.03 -0.20 -5.37
C THR A 107 -2.50 -1.61 -5.40
N THR A 108 -1.74 -1.94 -6.44
CA THR A 108 -0.94 -3.17 -6.49
C THR A 108 0.48 -2.81 -6.88
N VAL A 109 1.46 -3.38 -6.18
CA VAL A 109 2.86 -3.15 -6.47
C VAL A 109 3.72 -4.30 -5.93
N PRO A 110 4.73 -4.79 -6.68
CA PRO A 110 5.76 -5.61 -6.09
C PRO A 110 6.55 -4.80 -5.07
N MET A 111 6.85 -5.40 -3.93
CA MET A 111 7.72 -4.78 -2.91
C MET A 111 8.90 -5.69 -2.63
N HIS A 112 10.01 -5.10 -2.21
CA HIS A 112 11.19 -5.81 -1.75
C HIS A 112 11.42 -5.49 -0.27
N LEU A 113 11.50 -6.52 0.55
CA LEU A 113 11.78 -6.43 1.97
C LEU A 113 13.17 -6.99 2.26
N MET A 114 14.01 -6.20 2.90
CA MET A 114 15.26 -6.63 3.51
C MET A 114 15.13 -6.49 5.02
N GLU A 115 15.37 -7.56 5.73
CA GLU A 115 15.46 -7.60 7.19
C GLU A 115 16.85 -8.06 7.60
N LYS A 116 17.46 -7.33 8.54
CA LYS A 116 18.66 -7.78 9.24
C LYS A 116 18.32 -8.03 10.70
N SER A 117 18.47 -9.27 11.15
CA SER A 117 18.21 -9.65 12.54
C SER A 117 19.27 -9.07 13.48
N LYS A 118 18.95 -9.04 14.78
CA LYS A 118 19.95 -8.69 15.84
C LYS A 118 21.12 -9.67 15.91
N SER A 119 20.95 -10.91 15.45
CA SER A 119 22.02 -11.90 15.32
C SER A 119 22.93 -11.68 14.10
N GLY A 120 22.61 -10.71 13.23
CA GLY A 120 23.38 -10.35 12.05
C GLY A 120 22.97 -11.07 10.76
N LYS A 121 22.01 -12.01 10.81
CA LYS A 121 21.48 -12.69 9.61
C LYS A 121 20.66 -11.69 8.79
N THR A 122 20.89 -11.65 7.47
CA THR A 122 20.08 -10.89 6.52
C THR A 122 19.15 -11.84 5.78
N THR A 123 17.87 -11.45 5.67
CA THR A 123 16.84 -12.13 4.90
C THR A 123 16.24 -11.12 3.93
N GLU A 124 16.05 -11.53 2.68
CA GLU A 124 15.43 -10.72 1.65
C GLU A 124 14.27 -11.49 1.03
N MET A 125 13.18 -10.79 0.70
CA MET A 125 12.02 -11.39 0.05
C MET A 125 11.30 -10.40 -0.85
N ASP A 126 10.80 -10.91 -1.97
CA ASP A 126 9.92 -10.19 -2.86
C ASP A 126 8.46 -10.46 -2.49
N LEU A 127 7.72 -9.38 -2.30
CA LEU A 127 6.34 -9.40 -1.82
C LEU A 127 5.40 -8.93 -2.93
N ARG A 128 4.22 -9.51 -2.97
CA ARG A 128 3.06 -8.95 -3.67
C ARG A 128 2.25 -8.14 -2.69
N TYR A 129 2.06 -6.87 -2.97
CA TYR A 129 1.27 -5.97 -2.15
C TYR A 129 0.01 -5.55 -2.88
N THR A 130 -1.13 -5.62 -2.19
CA THR A 130 -2.39 -4.98 -2.56
C THR A 130 -2.89 -4.18 -1.38
N GLY A 131 -3.17 -2.89 -1.60
CA GLY A 131 -3.79 -2.03 -0.59
C GLY A 131 -5.12 -1.48 -1.09
N ILE A 132 -6.16 -1.51 -0.25
CA ILE A 132 -7.44 -0.83 -0.48
C ILE A 132 -7.48 0.40 0.42
N TRP A 133 -7.71 1.55 -0.21
CA TRP A 133 -7.66 2.86 0.41
C TRP A 133 -9.03 3.54 0.33
N GLU A 134 -9.44 4.13 1.43
CA GLU A 134 -10.63 4.96 1.51
C GLU A 134 -10.25 6.43 1.68
N LYS A 135 -10.89 7.31 0.90
CA LYS A 135 -10.70 8.76 1.00
C LYS A 135 -11.42 9.28 2.24
N ARG A 136 -10.67 9.82 3.20
CA ARG A 136 -11.20 10.43 4.43
C ARG A 136 -10.66 11.85 4.57
N GLY A 137 -11.54 12.82 4.45
CA GLY A 137 -11.14 14.23 4.45
C GLY A 137 -10.10 14.52 3.34
N ALA A 138 -8.96 15.09 3.69
CA ALA A 138 -7.88 15.39 2.76
C ALA A 138 -6.98 14.19 2.45
N GLY A 139 -7.01 13.10 3.27
CA GLY A 139 -6.13 11.95 3.20
C GLY A 139 -6.75 10.69 2.57
N TRP A 140 -5.94 9.65 2.50
CA TRP A 140 -6.31 8.28 2.18
C TRP A 140 -5.93 7.38 3.35
N MET A 141 -6.85 6.52 3.78
CA MET A 141 -6.64 5.56 4.86
C MET A 141 -6.70 4.15 4.30
N LEU A 142 -5.76 3.31 4.69
CA LEU A 142 -5.71 1.91 4.34
C LEU A 142 -6.76 1.15 5.17
N VAL A 143 -7.71 0.54 4.49
CA VAL A 143 -8.82 -0.22 5.10
C VAL A 143 -8.64 -1.72 4.93
N HIS A 144 -7.78 -2.15 4.02
CA HIS A 144 -7.37 -3.52 3.82
C HIS A 144 -6.01 -3.56 3.14
N GLU A 145 -5.18 -4.52 3.50
CA GLU A 145 -3.99 -4.88 2.73
C GLU A 145 -3.79 -6.38 2.67
N HIS A 146 -3.08 -6.78 1.64
CA HIS A 146 -2.62 -8.15 1.45
C HIS A 146 -1.16 -8.14 1.00
N LEU A 147 -0.30 -8.72 1.83
CA LEU A 147 1.08 -9.07 1.50
C LEU A 147 1.18 -10.58 1.32
N SER A 148 1.90 -11.01 0.30
CA SER A 148 2.18 -12.43 0.09
C SER A 148 3.49 -12.63 -0.65
N ILE A 149 4.10 -13.79 -0.48
CA ILE A 149 5.24 -14.27 -1.27
C ILE A 149 4.76 -15.26 -2.33
N ALA A 150 5.57 -15.47 -3.38
CA ALA A 150 5.32 -16.55 -4.33
C ALA A 150 5.56 -17.90 -3.63
N ALA A 151 4.75 -18.91 -3.96
CA ALA A 151 5.09 -20.28 -3.57
C ALA A 151 6.41 -20.69 -4.23
N PRO A 152 7.24 -21.51 -3.58
CA PRO A 152 8.42 -22.08 -4.24
C PRO A 152 8.02 -22.81 -5.53
N GLU A 153 8.82 -22.65 -6.58
CA GLU A 153 8.66 -23.46 -7.78
C GLU A 153 8.98 -24.92 -7.43
N SER A 154 8.09 -25.82 -7.83
CA SER A 154 8.22 -27.27 -7.61
C SER A 154 9.18 -27.92 -8.62
#